data_6b2b9f338b12d3e2ac0bbf2e0212e0d5
#
_entry.id   6b2b9f338b12d3e2ac0bbf2e0212e0d5
#
_cell.length_a   1.000
_cell.length_b   1.000
_cell.length_c   1.000
_cell.angle_alpha   90.00
_cell.angle_beta   90.00
_cell.angle_gamma   90.00
#
_symmetry.space_group_name_H-M   'P 1'
#
loop_
_entity.id
_entity.type
_entity.pdbx_description
1 polymer ?
#
loop_
_entity_poly.entity_id
_entity_poly.type
_entity_poly.pdbx_seq_one_letter_code
_entity_poly.pdbx_strand_id
1 'polypeptide(L)'
;GDNHPDILGALRDNRDHPVVRGVSFGVREGEILGIAGVRGNGQSELVEALTGLRPSVAGRILLHGRDVSAAKPRAFTEAGVAHVPEDRHKHGLVLVYPVDENLVLQTYYVSPFARWLNINPKAVRENARRLVREYDVRTPSIETLVGSLSGGNQQKVIVARELSRPIHLLI
;
A
#
# COMPACT_ATOMS: atom_id res chain seq x y z
N GLY A 1 3.33 -10.93 28.19
CA GLY A 1 2.26 -9.94 28.14
C GLY A 1 1.78 -9.84 26.70
N ASP A 2 0.53 -10.25 26.44
CA ASP A 2 -0.08 -10.33 25.12
C ASP A 2 -0.34 -8.93 24.57
N ASN A 3 0.58 -8.41 23.77
CA ASN A 3 0.34 -7.21 22.97
C ASN A 3 -0.47 -7.64 21.71
N HIS A 4 -1.78 -7.79 21.87
CA HIS A 4 -2.67 -7.81 20.71
C HIS A 4 -2.86 -6.37 20.22
N PRO A 5 -2.59 -6.05 18.95
CA PRO A 5 -3.05 -4.81 18.37
C PRO A 5 -4.57 -4.91 18.17
N ASP A 6 -5.33 -4.28 19.07
CA ASP A 6 -6.78 -4.19 18.94
C ASP A 6 -7.13 -3.16 17.86
N ILE A 7 -7.72 -3.63 16.76
CA ILE A 7 -8.33 -2.75 15.77
C ILE A 7 -9.82 -2.67 16.08
N LEU A 8 -10.23 -1.60 16.76
CA LEU A 8 -11.61 -1.28 17.07
C LEU A 8 -12.06 -0.10 16.21
N GLY A 9 -13.06 -0.27 15.37
CA GLY A 9 -13.52 0.85 14.57
C GLY A 9 -14.92 0.69 13.99
N ALA A 10 -15.58 1.82 13.81
CA ALA A 10 -16.72 1.96 12.90
C ALA A 10 -16.26 2.76 11.68
N LEU A 11 -16.58 2.28 10.48
CA LEU A 11 -16.34 2.98 9.22
C LEU A 11 -17.68 3.33 8.59
N ARG A 12 -17.76 4.50 7.95
CA ARG A 12 -18.96 4.95 7.25
C ARG A 12 -18.72 5.03 5.74
N ASP A 13 -19.75 4.79 4.96
CA ASP A 13 -19.73 4.99 3.51
C ASP A 13 -19.87 6.50 3.17
N ASN A 14 -19.83 6.83 1.86
CA ASN A 14 -19.99 8.19 1.36
C ASN A 14 -21.39 8.80 1.64
N ARG A 15 -22.33 7.99 2.15
CA ARG A 15 -23.69 8.38 2.55
C ARG A 15 -23.87 8.40 4.06
N ASP A 16 -22.76 8.41 4.82
CA ASP A 16 -22.71 8.40 6.28
C ASP A 16 -23.31 7.13 6.93
N HIS A 17 -23.49 6.04 6.17
CA HIS A 17 -23.93 4.76 6.73
C HIS A 17 -22.73 3.98 7.28
N PRO A 18 -22.87 3.37 8.47
CA PRO A 18 -21.80 2.55 9.02
C PRO A 18 -21.65 1.24 8.22
N VAL A 19 -20.50 1.06 7.57
CA VAL A 19 -20.21 -0.11 6.71
C VAL A 19 -19.46 -1.18 7.49
N VAL A 20 -18.55 -0.78 8.40
CA VAL A 20 -17.82 -1.69 9.29
C VAL A 20 -18.18 -1.31 10.73
N ARG A 21 -18.65 -2.26 11.51
CA ARG A 21 -19.11 -2.01 12.88
C ARG A 21 -18.47 -2.99 13.85
N GLY A 22 -17.79 -2.47 14.89
CA GLY A 22 -17.33 -3.25 16.03
C GLY A 22 -16.39 -4.40 15.65
N VAL A 23 -15.53 -4.20 14.64
CA VAL A 23 -14.54 -5.20 14.26
C VAL A 23 -13.30 -5.00 15.11
N SER A 24 -12.88 -6.07 15.78
CA SER A 24 -11.64 -6.11 16.56
C SER A 24 -10.86 -7.35 16.19
N PHE A 25 -9.60 -7.18 15.81
CA PHE A 25 -8.67 -8.28 15.57
C PHE A 25 -7.22 -7.81 15.74
N GLY A 26 -6.33 -8.76 15.88
CA GLY A 26 -4.90 -8.51 15.89
C GLY A 26 -4.20 -9.45 14.92
N VAL A 27 -3.06 -9.03 14.41
CA VAL A 27 -2.17 -9.84 13.55
C VAL A 27 -0.79 -9.84 14.18
N ARG A 28 -0.23 -11.03 14.40
CA ARG A 28 1.10 -11.22 14.98
C ARG A 28 2.16 -11.24 13.89
N GLU A 29 3.40 -11.05 14.29
CA GLU A 29 4.53 -11.25 13.38
C GLU A 29 4.54 -12.68 12.82
N GLY A 30 4.68 -12.82 11.51
CA GLY A 30 4.63 -14.10 10.79
C GLY A 30 3.24 -14.70 10.62
N GLU A 31 2.19 -14.04 11.08
CA GLU A 31 0.80 -14.50 10.96
C GLU A 31 0.18 -14.03 9.63
N ILE A 32 -0.65 -14.92 9.05
CA ILE A 32 -1.51 -14.59 7.90
C ILE A 32 -2.94 -14.64 8.38
N LEU A 33 -3.59 -13.47 8.42
CA LEU A 33 -5.01 -13.34 8.75
C LEU A 33 -5.84 -13.22 7.47
N GLY A 34 -6.72 -14.19 7.23
CA GLY A 34 -7.68 -14.17 6.12
C GLY A 34 -8.98 -13.52 6.56
N ILE A 35 -9.44 -12.49 5.80
CA ILE A 35 -10.75 -11.87 6.00
C ILE A 35 -11.64 -12.27 4.84
N ALA A 36 -12.63 -13.13 5.12
CA ALA A 36 -13.60 -13.60 4.14
C ALA A 36 -14.90 -12.79 4.23
N GLY A 37 -15.55 -12.59 3.09
CA GLY A 37 -16.85 -11.93 3.03
C GLY A 37 -17.37 -11.81 1.61
N VAL A 38 -18.64 -11.44 1.48
CA VAL A 38 -19.27 -11.15 0.19
C VAL A 38 -18.93 -9.71 -0.19
N ARG A 39 -18.64 -9.49 -1.48
CA ARG A 39 -18.31 -8.16 -2.02
C ARG A 39 -19.35 -7.11 -1.62
N GLY A 40 -18.90 -5.96 -1.15
CA GLY A 40 -19.75 -4.86 -0.69
C GLY A 40 -20.12 -4.90 0.80
N ASN A 41 -19.54 -5.81 1.59
CA ASN A 41 -19.79 -5.92 3.03
C ASN A 41 -18.69 -5.27 3.90
N GLY A 42 -17.98 -4.28 3.37
CA GLY A 42 -17.05 -3.47 4.16
C GLY A 42 -15.58 -3.87 4.08
N GLN A 43 -15.21 -4.89 3.29
CA GLN A 43 -13.81 -5.31 3.15
C GLN A 43 -12.95 -4.19 2.56
N SER A 44 -13.42 -3.54 1.49
CA SER A 44 -12.69 -2.43 0.85
C SER A 44 -12.52 -1.26 1.81
N GLU A 45 -13.57 -0.90 2.54
CA GLU A 45 -13.55 0.17 3.54
C GLU A 45 -12.62 -0.15 4.71
N LEU A 46 -12.55 -1.41 5.12
CA LEU A 46 -11.61 -1.85 6.14
C LEU A 46 -10.15 -1.70 5.64
N VAL A 47 -9.86 -2.14 4.43
CA VAL A 47 -8.54 -1.98 3.81
C VAL A 47 -8.17 -0.50 3.67
N GLU A 48 -9.12 0.34 3.21
CA GLU A 48 -8.91 1.79 3.11
C GLU A 48 -8.57 2.43 4.46
N ALA A 49 -9.19 1.96 5.55
CA ALA A 49 -8.87 2.43 6.90
C ALA A 49 -7.48 1.97 7.37
N LEU A 50 -7.15 0.69 7.13
CA LEU A 50 -5.86 0.10 7.49
C LEU A 50 -4.67 0.67 6.69
N THR A 51 -4.96 1.37 5.61
CA THR A 51 -3.96 2.07 4.76
C THR A 51 -4.00 3.58 4.91
N GLY A 52 -4.89 4.11 5.77
CA GLY A 52 -5.05 5.55 6.00
C GLY A 52 -5.76 6.30 4.86
N LEU A 53 -6.30 5.59 3.87
CA LEU A 53 -7.08 6.18 2.77
C LEU A 53 -8.47 6.65 3.21
N ARG A 54 -8.98 6.08 4.31
CA ARG A 54 -10.24 6.46 4.94
C ARG A 54 -10.04 6.66 6.44
N PRO A 55 -10.48 7.78 7.03
CA PRO A 55 -10.46 7.95 8.46
C PRO A 55 -11.45 7.00 9.14
N SER A 56 -11.06 6.39 10.26
CA SER A 56 -12.01 5.70 11.13
C SER A 56 -12.83 6.72 11.93
N VAL A 57 -14.13 6.45 12.08
CA VAL A 57 -15.03 7.32 12.86
C VAL A 57 -14.89 7.05 14.36
N ALA A 58 -14.53 5.82 14.72
CA ALA A 58 -14.32 5.39 16.10
C ALA A 58 -13.34 4.22 16.14
N GLY A 59 -12.79 3.96 17.32
CA GLY A 59 -11.82 2.89 17.54
C GLY A 59 -10.37 3.32 17.32
N ARG A 60 -9.45 2.35 17.37
CA ARG A 60 -8.02 2.61 17.24
C ARG A 60 -7.37 1.59 16.31
N ILE A 61 -6.43 2.06 15.53
CA ILE A 61 -5.53 1.22 14.73
C ILE A 61 -4.14 1.34 15.37
N LEU A 62 -3.65 0.24 15.91
CA LEU A 62 -2.33 0.19 16.54
C LEU A 62 -1.35 -0.56 15.65
N LEU A 63 -0.22 0.05 15.35
CA LEU A 63 0.88 -0.57 14.63
C LEU A 63 2.13 -0.56 15.53
N HIS A 64 2.63 -1.73 15.93
CA HIS A 64 3.71 -1.86 16.92
C HIS A 64 3.44 -1.04 18.20
N GLY A 65 2.21 -1.07 18.70
CA GLY A 65 1.79 -0.33 19.90
C GLY A 65 1.59 1.18 19.72
N ARG A 66 1.85 1.73 18.52
CA ARG A 66 1.61 3.15 18.21
C ARG A 66 0.24 3.32 17.60
N ASP A 67 -0.53 4.27 18.11
CA ASP A 67 -1.82 4.65 17.54
C ASP A 67 -1.61 5.43 16.23
N VAL A 68 -2.12 4.87 15.13
CA VAL A 68 -2.05 5.46 13.78
C VAL A 68 -3.44 5.78 13.22
N SER A 69 -4.49 5.73 14.04
CA SER A 69 -5.88 5.90 13.63
C SER A 69 -6.17 7.20 12.87
N ALA A 70 -5.47 8.28 13.23
CA ALA A 70 -5.62 9.59 12.60
C ALA A 70 -4.49 9.90 11.60
N ALA A 71 -3.63 8.92 11.30
CA ALA A 71 -2.48 9.14 10.44
C ALA A 71 -2.90 9.23 8.97
N LYS A 72 -2.14 9.99 8.19
CA LYS A 72 -2.31 10.08 6.73
C LYS A 72 -1.64 8.89 6.05
N PRO A 73 -2.00 8.54 4.78
CA PRO A 73 -1.43 7.40 4.06
C PRO A 73 0.09 7.32 4.06
N ARG A 74 0.78 8.46 3.93
CA ARG A 74 2.25 8.51 3.99
C ARG A 74 2.80 7.96 5.31
N ALA A 75 2.17 8.28 6.44
CA ALA A 75 2.62 7.80 7.74
C ALA A 75 2.46 6.27 7.89
N PHE A 76 1.43 5.68 7.27
CA PHE A 76 1.31 4.22 7.18
C PHE A 76 2.44 3.60 6.35
N THR A 77 2.74 4.19 5.18
CA THR A 77 3.86 3.76 4.33
C THR A 77 5.20 3.84 5.09
N GLU A 78 5.46 4.95 5.78
CA GLU A 78 6.67 5.18 6.58
C GLU A 78 6.74 4.26 7.81
N ALA A 79 5.59 3.85 8.34
CA ALA A 79 5.50 2.86 9.41
C ALA A 79 5.60 1.41 8.91
N GLY A 80 5.89 1.19 7.61
CA GLY A 80 6.11 -0.14 7.05
C GLY A 80 4.84 -0.89 6.66
N VAL A 81 3.72 -0.20 6.46
CA VAL A 81 2.52 -0.81 5.87
C VAL A 81 2.67 -0.84 4.36
N ALA A 82 2.56 -2.02 3.77
CA ALA A 82 2.49 -2.24 2.32
C ALA A 82 1.07 -2.65 1.92
N HIS A 83 0.64 -2.21 0.74
CA HIS A 83 -0.69 -2.51 0.24
C HIS A 83 -0.66 -2.93 -1.23
N VAL A 84 -1.17 -4.14 -1.50
CA VAL A 84 -1.37 -4.63 -2.87
C VAL A 84 -2.87 -4.58 -3.16
N PRO A 85 -3.36 -3.52 -3.83
CA PRO A 85 -4.80 -3.31 -3.99
C PRO A 85 -5.45 -4.33 -4.92
N GLU A 86 -6.71 -4.67 -4.63
CA GLU A 86 -7.57 -5.50 -5.49
C GLU A 86 -7.72 -4.86 -6.88
N ASP A 87 -8.04 -3.57 -6.93
CA ASP A 87 -8.12 -2.79 -8.17
C ASP A 87 -6.81 -2.02 -8.41
N ARG A 88 -5.94 -2.64 -9.23
CA ARG A 88 -4.63 -2.07 -9.58
C ARG A 88 -4.72 -0.78 -10.38
N HIS A 89 -5.78 -0.57 -11.17
CA HIS A 89 -5.93 0.60 -12.02
C HIS A 89 -6.43 1.81 -11.23
N LYS A 90 -7.25 1.57 -10.22
CA LYS A 90 -7.82 2.65 -9.38
C LYS A 90 -6.87 3.09 -8.27
N HIS A 91 -6.18 2.13 -7.65
CA HIS A 91 -5.42 2.38 -6.43
C HIS A 91 -3.95 1.94 -6.49
N GLY A 92 -3.56 1.17 -7.50
CA GLY A 92 -2.24 0.56 -7.58
C GLY A 92 -1.24 1.31 -8.45
N LEU A 93 -1.66 1.83 -9.60
CA LEU A 93 -0.78 2.35 -10.65
C LEU A 93 -1.26 3.69 -11.19
N VAL A 94 -0.31 4.49 -11.67
CA VAL A 94 -0.59 5.64 -12.54
C VAL A 94 -0.32 5.20 -13.98
N LEU A 95 -1.38 4.82 -14.69
CA LEU A 95 -1.27 4.14 -16.00
C LEU A 95 -0.53 4.95 -17.07
N VAL A 96 -0.58 6.27 -16.98
CA VAL A 96 0.08 7.21 -17.89
C VAL A 96 1.53 7.52 -17.51
N TYR A 97 2.03 6.93 -16.43
CA TYR A 97 3.41 7.07 -15.99
C TYR A 97 4.23 5.84 -16.42
N PRO A 98 5.54 6.02 -16.67
CA PRO A 98 6.43 4.91 -16.98
C PRO A 98 6.63 3.98 -15.78
N VAL A 99 7.20 2.80 -16.06
CA VAL A 99 7.47 1.76 -15.06
C VAL A 99 8.38 2.28 -13.95
N ASP A 100 9.45 3.01 -14.28
CA ASP A 100 10.41 3.52 -13.30
C ASP A 100 9.78 4.50 -12.31
N GLU A 101 8.89 5.39 -12.76
CA GLU A 101 8.17 6.31 -11.89
C GLU A 101 7.15 5.58 -11.01
N ASN A 102 6.42 4.59 -11.57
CA ASN A 102 5.48 3.77 -10.79
C ASN A 102 6.19 2.98 -9.68
N LEU A 103 7.43 2.55 -9.89
CA LEU A 103 8.20 1.81 -8.88
C LEU A 103 8.65 2.66 -7.68
N VAL A 104 8.62 3.99 -7.78
CA VAL A 104 9.01 4.89 -6.68
C VAL A 104 7.87 5.77 -6.17
N LEU A 105 6.63 5.58 -6.63
CA LEU A 105 5.47 6.42 -6.28
C LEU A 105 5.31 6.70 -4.78
N GLN A 106 5.65 5.74 -3.93
CA GLN A 106 5.51 5.88 -2.47
C GLN A 106 6.78 6.37 -1.79
N THR A 107 7.93 6.37 -2.50
CA THR A 107 9.24 6.61 -1.92
C THR A 107 10.04 7.69 -2.66
N TYR A 108 9.47 8.31 -3.70
CA TYR A 108 10.17 9.29 -4.53
C TYR A 108 10.79 10.46 -3.75
N TYR A 109 10.27 10.76 -2.57
CA TYR A 109 10.69 11.89 -1.73
C TYR A 109 11.81 11.55 -0.73
N VAL A 110 12.19 10.27 -0.60
CA VAL A 110 13.26 9.84 0.32
C VAL A 110 14.55 9.50 -0.42
N SER A 111 15.67 9.53 0.29
CA SER A 111 16.95 9.03 -0.24
C SER A 111 16.84 7.54 -0.60
N PRO A 112 17.44 7.11 -1.72
CA PRO A 112 18.31 7.83 -2.64
C PRO A 112 17.58 8.56 -3.79
N PHE A 113 16.23 8.48 -3.85
CA PHE A 113 15.42 8.98 -4.97
C PHE A 113 15.28 10.50 -4.98
N ALA A 114 15.35 11.12 -3.81
CA ALA A 114 15.38 12.57 -3.71
C ALA A 114 16.40 13.06 -2.68
N ARG A 115 16.90 14.26 -2.94
CA ARG A 115 17.67 15.04 -1.97
C ARG A 115 17.13 16.46 -1.98
N TRP A 116 16.60 16.89 -0.82
CA TRP A 116 15.86 18.14 -0.71
C TRP A 116 14.63 18.12 -1.66
N LEU A 117 14.52 19.14 -2.52
CA LEU A 117 13.45 19.27 -3.50
C LEU A 117 13.77 18.66 -4.87
N ASN A 118 14.95 18.06 -5.03
CA ASN A 118 15.41 17.53 -6.30
C ASN A 118 15.32 16.01 -6.32
N ILE A 119 14.59 15.48 -7.31
CA ILE A 119 14.58 14.05 -7.63
C ILE A 119 15.94 13.69 -8.27
N ASN A 120 16.42 12.49 -7.95
CA ASN A 120 17.60 11.89 -8.57
C ASN A 120 17.19 10.86 -9.64
N PRO A 121 17.10 11.25 -10.93
CA PRO A 121 16.63 10.35 -11.98
C PRO A 121 17.56 9.14 -12.19
N LYS A 122 18.85 9.28 -11.87
CA LYS A 122 19.80 8.18 -11.96
C LYS A 122 19.45 7.09 -10.96
N ALA A 123 19.23 7.45 -9.70
CA ALA A 123 18.84 6.49 -8.65
C ALA A 123 17.50 5.82 -8.96
N VAL A 124 16.51 6.58 -9.45
CA VAL A 124 15.20 6.04 -9.88
C VAL A 124 15.39 4.97 -10.95
N ARG A 125 16.15 5.27 -12.03
CA ARG A 125 16.39 4.32 -13.12
C ARG A 125 17.21 3.10 -12.69
N GLU A 126 18.20 3.26 -11.84
CA GLU A 126 18.99 2.14 -11.31
C GLU A 126 18.10 1.21 -10.46
N ASN A 127 17.28 1.77 -9.59
CA ASN A 127 16.29 1.02 -8.82
C ASN A 127 15.31 0.27 -9.74
N ALA A 128 14.76 0.95 -10.73
CA ALA A 128 13.82 0.34 -11.67
C ALA A 128 14.43 -0.85 -12.42
N ARG A 129 15.67 -0.70 -12.96
CA ARG A 129 16.36 -1.80 -13.64
C ARG A 129 16.61 -3.00 -12.70
N ARG A 130 16.92 -2.73 -11.44
CA ARG A 130 17.08 -3.79 -10.43
C ARG A 130 15.75 -4.51 -10.19
N LEU A 131 14.68 -3.78 -9.89
CA LEU A 131 13.37 -4.35 -9.56
C LEU A 131 12.72 -5.08 -10.74
N VAL A 132 12.85 -4.54 -11.96
CA VAL A 132 12.35 -5.19 -13.18
C VAL A 132 12.99 -6.57 -13.36
N ARG A 133 14.28 -6.73 -13.07
CA ARG A 133 14.96 -8.04 -13.11
C ARG A 133 14.57 -8.93 -11.93
N GLU A 134 14.58 -8.40 -10.72
CA GLU A 134 14.32 -9.14 -9.50
C GLU A 134 12.92 -9.75 -9.46
N TYR A 135 11.93 -9.01 -9.96
CA TYR A 135 10.52 -9.43 -9.97
C TYR A 135 10.06 -9.96 -11.33
N ASP A 136 10.96 -10.17 -12.27
CA ASP A 136 10.65 -10.63 -13.64
C ASP A 136 9.51 -9.82 -14.30
N VAL A 137 9.59 -8.50 -14.24
CA VAL A 137 8.64 -7.63 -14.93
C VAL A 137 9.00 -7.60 -16.41
N ARG A 138 8.12 -8.15 -17.25
CA ARG A 138 8.32 -8.16 -18.70
C ARG A 138 7.87 -6.84 -19.30
N THR A 139 8.83 -6.01 -19.66
CA THR A 139 8.64 -4.70 -20.27
C THR A 139 9.72 -4.46 -21.31
N PRO A 140 9.44 -3.77 -22.44
CA PRO A 140 10.45 -3.37 -23.41
C PRO A 140 11.54 -2.49 -22.81
N SER A 141 11.16 -1.57 -21.94
CA SER A 141 12.08 -0.69 -21.19
C SER A 141 11.44 -0.21 -19.89
N ILE A 142 12.24 0.40 -18.99
CA ILE A 142 11.74 1.02 -17.76
C ILE A 142 10.95 2.30 -18.02
N GLU A 143 11.14 2.94 -19.18
CA GLU A 143 10.45 4.13 -19.66
C GLU A 143 9.09 3.79 -20.32
N THR A 144 8.78 2.51 -20.50
CA THR A 144 7.48 2.07 -21.06
C THR A 144 6.35 2.47 -20.13
N LEU A 145 5.27 3.04 -20.66
CA LEU A 145 4.08 3.37 -19.87
C LEU A 145 3.48 2.11 -19.27
N VAL A 146 3.26 2.11 -17.97
CA VAL A 146 2.76 0.93 -17.25
C VAL A 146 1.39 0.48 -17.75
N GLY A 147 0.57 1.39 -18.26
CA GLY A 147 -0.73 1.10 -18.85
C GLY A 147 -0.67 0.19 -20.08
N SER A 148 0.46 0.13 -20.80
CA SER A 148 0.64 -0.73 -21.97
C SER A 148 1.10 -2.16 -21.63
N LEU A 149 1.46 -2.41 -20.38
CA LEU A 149 1.86 -3.75 -19.93
C LEU A 149 0.66 -4.67 -19.76
N SER A 150 0.89 -5.98 -19.89
CA SER A 150 -0.11 -6.99 -19.53
C SER A 150 -0.48 -6.88 -18.05
N GLY A 151 -1.71 -7.29 -17.69
CA GLY A 151 -2.19 -7.23 -16.31
C GLY A 151 -1.29 -7.93 -15.30
N GLY A 152 -0.68 -9.05 -15.68
CA GLY A 152 0.30 -9.76 -14.84
C GLY A 152 1.57 -8.95 -14.59
N ASN A 153 2.09 -8.24 -15.61
CA ASN A 153 3.26 -7.39 -15.43
C ASN A 153 2.93 -6.11 -14.65
N GLN A 154 1.74 -5.54 -14.84
CA GLN A 154 1.23 -4.46 -13.99
C GLN A 154 1.19 -4.86 -12.52
N GLN A 155 0.71 -6.06 -12.22
CA GLN A 155 0.68 -6.60 -10.86
C GLN A 155 2.09 -6.78 -10.30
N LYS A 156 3.04 -7.28 -11.10
CA LYS A 156 4.45 -7.42 -10.71
C LYS A 156 5.09 -6.06 -10.37
N VAL A 157 4.74 -4.97 -11.08
CA VAL A 157 5.22 -3.62 -10.76
C VAL A 157 4.75 -3.18 -9.38
N ILE A 158 3.47 -3.43 -9.03
CA ILE A 158 2.94 -3.12 -7.69
C ILE A 158 3.68 -3.93 -6.62
N VAL A 159 3.75 -5.25 -6.80
CA VAL A 159 4.44 -6.15 -5.85
C VAL A 159 5.90 -5.76 -5.68
N ALA A 160 6.61 -5.46 -6.78
CA ALA A 160 8.00 -5.01 -6.74
C ALA A 160 8.16 -3.72 -5.93
N ARG A 161 7.29 -2.73 -6.14
CA ARG A 161 7.28 -1.48 -5.37
C ARG A 161 7.05 -1.72 -3.89
N GLU A 162 6.01 -2.49 -3.57
CA GLU A 162 5.60 -2.69 -2.18
C GLU A 162 6.61 -3.54 -1.39
N LEU A 163 7.16 -4.60 -1.98
CA LEU A 163 8.05 -5.53 -1.28
C LEU A 163 9.54 -5.15 -1.35
N SER A 164 9.92 -4.14 -2.13
CA SER A 164 11.33 -3.71 -2.26
C SER A 164 11.81 -2.80 -1.11
N ARG A 165 10.96 -2.50 -0.16
CA ARG A 165 11.25 -1.69 1.03
C ARG A 165 11.01 -2.49 2.30
N PRO A 166 11.56 -2.08 3.45
CA PRO A 166 11.21 -2.71 4.73
C PRO A 166 9.71 -2.59 5.01
N ILE A 167 9.07 -3.72 5.26
CA ILE A 167 7.64 -3.79 5.58
C ILE A 167 7.44 -4.57 6.88
N HIS A 168 6.42 -4.16 7.64
CA HIS A 168 5.97 -4.81 8.87
C HIS A 168 4.59 -5.42 8.74
N LEU A 169 3.75 -4.86 7.85
CA LEU A 169 2.41 -5.36 7.55
C LEU A 169 2.17 -5.29 6.04
N LEU A 170 1.71 -6.38 5.46
CA LEU A 170 1.24 -6.46 4.07
C LEU A 170 -0.29 -6.67 4.07
N ILE A 171 -0.98 -5.84 3.30
CA ILE A 171 -2.44 -5.87 3.11
C ILE A 171 -2.75 -6.12 1.64
#